data_4f951ed94db75c908553cd05bce17a9f
#
_entry.id   4f951ed94db75c908553cd05bce17a9f
#
_cell.length_a   1.000
_cell.length_b   1.000
_cell.length_c   1.000
_cell.angle_alpha   90.00
_cell.angle_beta   90.00
_cell.angle_gamma   90.00
#
_symmetry.space_group_name_H-M   'P 1'
#
loop_
_entity.id
_entity.type
_entity.pdbx_description
1 polymer ?
#
loop_
_entity_poly.entity_id
_entity_poly.type
_entity_poly.pdbx_seq_one_letter_code
_entity_poly.pdbx_strand_id
1 'polypeptide(L)'
;MIADFALMIRVVTHAAPKKLNRGPQYNTVLLLVIAAGTFLSTLAGGLLALRLRDRLHLILGFSAGAVIGVAFFDLLPEAVNFGAKFHSSATILSWTALGFLFYLVLDRILLFHGDAAPRGPFAAAVLCLHSLLDGIAIGLAFQASPEVGIVVAIAVLTHDFSDGINTTNIVLKNQGSRSTALRWLLLDAVAPVIGVASTYFFTLPGTAFGTVLALFAGFFLYIGASDLIPESYHAHPKFLTTVMTLAGAAVLYLAITLIGQ
;
A
#
# COMPACT_ATOMS: atom_id res chain seq x y z
N MET A 1 5.80 1.95 -28.32
CA MET A 1 5.02 1.44 -27.17
C MET A 1 5.32 -0.02 -26.85
N ILE A 2 5.11 -1.02 -27.75
CA ILE A 2 5.48 -2.43 -27.47
C ILE A 2 7.00 -2.66 -27.53
N ALA A 3 7.72 -1.97 -28.42
CA ALA A 3 9.18 -2.04 -28.54
C ALA A 3 9.89 -1.41 -27.33
N ASP A 4 9.35 -0.33 -26.78
CA ASP A 4 9.90 0.37 -25.63
C ASP A 4 9.68 -0.44 -24.34
N PHE A 5 8.56 -1.16 -24.26
CA PHE A 5 8.28 -2.09 -23.15
C PHE A 5 9.27 -3.28 -23.14
N ALA A 6 9.61 -3.80 -24.33
CA ALA A 6 10.62 -4.86 -24.46
C ALA A 6 12.03 -4.37 -24.14
N LEU A 7 12.36 -3.10 -24.42
CA LEU A 7 13.65 -2.49 -24.06
C LEU A 7 13.76 -2.27 -22.56
N MET A 8 12.67 -1.82 -21.91
CA MET A 8 12.57 -1.67 -20.45
C MET A 8 12.81 -3.00 -19.73
N ILE A 9 12.22 -4.10 -20.23
CA ILE A 9 12.46 -5.45 -19.70
C ILE A 9 13.95 -5.83 -19.82
N ARG A 10 14.63 -5.47 -20.91
CA ARG A 10 16.06 -5.79 -21.09
C ARG A 10 17.00 -5.02 -20.17
N VAL A 11 16.71 -3.77 -19.86
CA VAL A 11 17.55 -2.95 -18.97
C VAL A 11 17.46 -3.43 -17.52
N VAL A 12 16.27 -3.81 -17.06
CA VAL A 12 16.05 -4.34 -15.70
C VAL A 12 16.63 -5.76 -15.54
N THR A 13 16.60 -6.60 -16.60
CA THR A 13 17.12 -7.99 -16.53
C THR A 13 18.65 -8.09 -16.62
N HIS A 14 19.38 -7.01 -17.00
CA HIS A 14 20.84 -7.02 -17.07
C HIS A 14 21.53 -6.50 -15.80
N ALA A 15 20.80 -6.05 -14.79
CA ALA A 15 21.36 -5.87 -13.46
C ALA A 15 21.56 -7.26 -12.82
N ALA A 16 22.71 -7.89 -13.10
CA ALA A 16 23.09 -9.14 -12.45
C ALA A 16 23.02 -8.96 -10.93
N PRO A 17 22.46 -9.95 -10.17
CA PRO A 17 22.37 -9.85 -8.73
C PRO A 17 23.80 -9.74 -8.17
N LYS A 18 24.20 -8.53 -7.75
CA LYS A 18 25.39 -8.35 -6.93
C LYS A 18 25.23 -9.23 -5.71
N LYS A 19 26.21 -10.09 -5.44
CA LYS A 19 26.27 -11.00 -4.29
C LYS A 19 25.74 -10.32 -3.03
N LEU A 20 24.63 -10.83 -2.52
CA LEU A 20 24.06 -10.51 -1.19
C LEU A 20 25.07 -10.97 -0.12
N ASN A 21 26.10 -10.21 0.15
CA ASN A 21 27.00 -10.47 1.26
C ASN A 21 27.59 -9.19 1.88
N ARG A 22 26.79 -8.14 1.94
CA ARG A 22 27.00 -7.00 2.86
C ARG A 22 25.63 -6.67 3.43
N GLY A 23 25.55 -6.49 4.75
CA GLY A 23 24.33 -6.03 5.40
C GLY A 23 23.73 -4.83 4.68
N PRO A 24 22.45 -4.54 4.87
CA PRO A 24 21.66 -3.64 4.01
C PRO A 24 22.38 -2.29 3.85
N GLN A 25 22.92 -2.02 2.67
CA GLN A 25 23.45 -0.70 2.31
C GLN A 25 22.30 0.20 1.88
N TYR A 26 21.24 0.25 2.70
CA TYR A 26 20.23 1.29 2.50
C TYR A 26 20.80 2.61 2.98
N ASN A 27 20.51 3.64 2.23
CA ASN A 27 20.66 4.98 2.78
C ASN A 27 19.66 5.10 3.94
N THR A 28 20.14 4.83 5.16
CA THR A 28 19.33 4.88 6.39
C THR A 28 18.60 6.21 6.51
N VAL A 29 19.22 7.29 6.02
CA VAL A 29 18.62 8.62 5.99
C VAL A 29 17.40 8.63 5.05
N LEU A 30 17.49 8.03 3.88
CA LEU A 30 16.35 7.94 2.94
C LEU A 30 15.18 7.15 3.56
N LEU A 31 15.46 6.02 4.19
CA LEU A 31 14.41 5.25 4.87
C LEU A 31 13.77 6.01 6.03
N LEU A 32 14.56 6.77 6.80
CA LEU A 32 14.03 7.62 7.86
C LEU A 32 13.16 8.77 7.29
N VAL A 33 13.57 9.37 6.18
CA VAL A 33 12.77 10.40 5.49
C VAL A 33 11.46 9.83 4.98
N ILE A 34 11.49 8.64 4.38
CA ILE A 34 10.29 7.95 3.91
C ILE A 34 9.37 7.61 5.09
N ALA A 35 9.90 7.00 6.15
CA ALA A 35 9.14 6.67 7.34
C ALA A 35 8.52 7.91 8.03
N ALA A 36 9.24 9.03 8.05
CA ALA A 36 8.68 10.30 8.51
C ALA A 36 7.60 10.83 7.54
N GLY A 37 7.78 10.63 6.25
CA GLY A 37 6.80 10.99 5.23
C GLY A 37 5.49 10.23 5.38
N THR A 38 5.54 8.90 5.55
CA THR A 38 4.35 8.06 5.78
C THR A 38 3.63 8.49 7.05
N PHE A 39 4.35 8.65 8.17
CA PHE A 39 3.79 9.17 9.41
C PHE A 39 3.06 10.50 9.23
N LEU A 40 3.70 11.46 8.56
CA LEU A 40 3.11 12.80 8.34
C LEU A 40 1.92 12.74 7.38
N SER A 41 1.97 11.90 6.35
CA SER A 41 0.89 11.72 5.38
C SER A 41 -0.38 11.19 6.05
N THR A 42 -0.28 10.08 6.78
CA THR A 42 -1.38 9.48 7.54
C THR A 42 -1.95 10.48 8.56
N LEU A 43 -1.07 11.13 9.33
CA LEU A 43 -1.50 12.10 10.33
C LEU A 43 -2.22 13.29 9.69
N ALA A 44 -1.71 13.82 8.59
CA ALA A 44 -2.33 14.95 7.88
C ALA A 44 -3.70 14.57 7.33
N GLY A 45 -3.86 13.37 6.74
CA GLY A 45 -5.14 12.87 6.25
C GLY A 45 -6.20 12.79 7.36
N GLY A 46 -5.86 12.16 8.48
CA GLY A 46 -6.79 12.03 9.60
C GLY A 46 -7.13 13.35 10.27
N LEU A 47 -6.17 14.26 10.44
CA LEU A 47 -6.44 15.61 10.96
C LEU A 47 -7.33 16.42 10.02
N LEU A 48 -7.15 16.27 8.70
CA LEU A 48 -8.01 16.89 7.70
C LEU A 48 -9.44 16.33 7.77
N ALA A 49 -9.60 15.02 7.96
CA ALA A 49 -10.91 14.39 8.12
C ALA A 49 -11.68 14.93 9.31
N LEU A 50 -11.00 15.33 10.39
CA LEU A 50 -11.62 15.98 11.54
C LEU A 50 -12.17 17.39 11.22
N ARG A 51 -11.72 18.03 10.13
CA ARG A 51 -12.07 19.41 9.74
C ARG A 51 -12.98 19.48 8.52
N LEU A 52 -12.77 18.61 7.51
CA LEU A 52 -13.41 18.67 6.20
C LEU A 52 -14.20 17.37 5.95
N ARG A 53 -15.50 17.38 6.18
CA ARG A 53 -16.36 16.20 5.98
C ARG A 53 -16.85 16.03 4.53
N ASP A 54 -17.00 17.11 3.75
CA ASP A 54 -17.83 17.09 2.54
C ASP A 54 -17.10 16.74 1.22
N ARG A 55 -15.76 16.74 1.19
CA ARG A 55 -14.98 16.50 -0.05
C ARG A 55 -14.03 15.30 0.01
N LEU A 56 -14.06 14.53 1.07
CA LEU A 56 -13.16 13.41 1.28
C LEU A 56 -13.34 12.29 0.24
N HIS A 57 -14.55 12.14 -0.31
CA HIS A 57 -14.87 11.14 -1.33
C HIS A 57 -14.01 11.26 -2.60
N LEU A 58 -13.61 12.47 -3.01
CA LEU A 58 -12.74 12.66 -4.18
C LEU A 58 -11.31 12.20 -3.90
N ILE A 59 -10.81 12.45 -2.69
CA ILE A 59 -9.49 12.01 -2.25
C ILE A 59 -9.47 10.49 -2.15
N LEU A 60 -10.49 9.88 -1.55
CA LEU A 60 -10.63 8.43 -1.48
C LEU A 60 -10.68 7.80 -2.87
N GLY A 61 -11.42 8.40 -3.82
CA GLY A 61 -11.44 7.95 -5.20
C GLY A 61 -10.05 8.00 -5.85
N PHE A 62 -9.31 9.11 -5.70
CA PHE A 62 -7.94 9.23 -6.20
C PHE A 62 -7.02 8.18 -5.60
N SER A 63 -7.06 7.99 -4.29
CA SER A 63 -6.23 7.00 -3.59
C SER A 63 -6.56 5.57 -3.99
N ALA A 64 -7.85 5.24 -4.18
CA ALA A 64 -8.26 3.95 -4.70
C ALA A 64 -7.59 3.64 -6.05
N GLY A 65 -7.60 4.63 -6.96
CA GLY A 65 -6.92 4.52 -8.25
C GLY A 65 -5.41 4.36 -8.11
N ALA A 66 -4.79 5.12 -7.20
CA ALA A 66 -3.37 5.03 -6.93
C ALA A 66 -2.97 3.63 -6.42
N VAL A 67 -3.67 3.10 -5.41
CA VAL A 67 -3.44 1.77 -4.84
C VAL A 67 -3.60 0.66 -5.89
N ILE A 68 -4.67 0.72 -6.70
CA ILE A 68 -4.87 -0.24 -7.80
C ILE A 68 -3.76 -0.10 -8.85
N GLY A 69 -3.37 1.15 -9.17
CA GLY A 69 -2.29 1.44 -10.11
C GLY A 69 -0.97 0.82 -9.67
N VAL A 70 -0.62 0.94 -8.38
CA VAL A 70 0.57 0.30 -7.80
C VAL A 70 0.52 -1.21 -7.95
N ALA A 71 -0.62 -1.83 -7.60
CA ALA A 71 -0.74 -3.28 -7.69
C ALA A 71 -0.48 -3.78 -9.11
N PHE A 72 -1.06 -3.10 -10.14
CA PHE A 72 -0.93 -3.55 -11.53
C PHE A 72 0.32 -3.08 -12.24
N PHE A 73 0.81 -1.88 -11.95
CA PHE A 73 1.89 -1.26 -12.72
C PHE A 73 3.26 -1.38 -12.08
N ASP A 74 3.32 -1.74 -10.78
CA ASP A 74 4.56 -1.92 -10.03
C ASP A 74 4.66 -3.32 -9.40
N LEU A 75 3.85 -3.62 -8.38
CA LEU A 75 4.00 -4.84 -7.57
C LEU A 75 3.86 -6.13 -8.38
N LEU A 76 2.88 -6.23 -9.28
CA LEU A 76 2.69 -7.42 -10.11
C LEU A 76 3.82 -7.62 -11.13
N PRO A 77 4.24 -6.61 -11.92
CA PRO A 77 5.40 -6.72 -12.79
C PRO A 77 6.66 -7.12 -12.03
N GLU A 78 6.94 -6.49 -10.88
CA GLU A 78 8.10 -6.83 -10.07
C GLU A 78 8.01 -8.23 -9.46
N ALA A 79 6.83 -8.64 -9.00
CA ALA A 79 6.60 -10.01 -8.53
C ALA A 79 6.92 -11.05 -9.60
N VAL A 80 6.50 -10.77 -10.85
CA VAL A 80 6.81 -11.64 -11.99
C VAL A 80 8.30 -11.62 -12.30
N ASN A 81 8.94 -10.46 -12.33
CA ASN A 81 10.37 -10.32 -12.62
C ASN A 81 11.25 -11.07 -11.60
N PHE A 82 11.01 -10.84 -10.30
CA PHE A 82 11.75 -11.52 -9.23
C PHE A 82 11.38 -13.00 -9.12
N GLY A 83 10.12 -13.35 -9.37
CA GLY A 83 9.63 -14.71 -9.28
C GLY A 83 9.99 -15.58 -10.48
N ALA A 84 10.22 -15.01 -11.66
CA ALA A 84 10.43 -15.76 -12.93
C ALA A 84 11.58 -16.78 -12.90
N LYS A 85 12.56 -16.60 -12.01
CA LYS A 85 13.67 -17.53 -11.83
C LYS A 85 13.28 -18.80 -11.07
N PHE A 86 12.20 -18.78 -10.32
CA PHE A 86 11.82 -19.83 -9.38
C PHE A 86 10.40 -20.35 -9.60
N HIS A 87 9.54 -19.54 -10.20
CA HIS A 87 8.10 -19.80 -10.34
C HIS A 87 7.61 -19.43 -11.73
N SER A 88 6.56 -20.10 -12.20
CA SER A 88 5.85 -19.68 -13.41
C SER A 88 5.00 -18.42 -13.13
N SER A 89 4.70 -17.65 -14.18
CA SER A 89 3.79 -16.49 -14.04
C SER A 89 2.42 -16.90 -13.48
N ALA A 90 1.93 -18.09 -13.82
CA ALA A 90 0.69 -18.63 -13.27
C ALA A 90 0.78 -18.83 -11.75
N THR A 91 1.93 -19.29 -11.25
CA THR A 91 2.17 -19.44 -9.80
C THR A 91 2.18 -18.08 -9.12
N ILE A 92 2.83 -17.06 -9.70
CA ILE A 92 2.85 -15.70 -9.15
C ILE A 92 1.44 -15.11 -9.09
N LEU A 93 0.66 -15.24 -10.17
CA LEU A 93 -0.74 -14.80 -10.17
C LEU A 93 -1.61 -15.54 -9.16
N SER A 94 -1.31 -16.84 -8.90
CA SER A 94 -1.99 -17.59 -7.84
C SER A 94 -1.69 -17.05 -6.45
N TRP A 95 -0.43 -16.62 -6.19
CA TRP A 95 -0.08 -15.94 -4.94
C TRP A 95 -0.78 -14.59 -4.80
N THR A 96 -0.92 -13.83 -5.89
CA THR A 96 -1.71 -12.59 -5.89
C THR A 96 -3.18 -12.85 -5.54
N ALA A 97 -3.78 -13.87 -6.15
CA ALA A 97 -5.15 -14.28 -5.83
C ALA A 97 -5.28 -14.73 -4.37
N LEU A 98 -4.30 -15.47 -3.85
CA LEU A 98 -4.26 -15.85 -2.44
C LEU A 98 -4.15 -14.64 -1.51
N GLY A 99 -3.34 -13.64 -1.85
CA GLY A 99 -3.25 -12.39 -1.11
C GLY A 99 -4.60 -11.68 -1.05
N PHE A 100 -5.26 -11.51 -2.21
CA PHE A 100 -6.58 -10.92 -2.30
C PHE A 100 -7.61 -11.66 -1.43
N LEU A 101 -7.67 -12.99 -1.55
CA LEU A 101 -8.61 -13.82 -0.79
C LEU A 101 -8.27 -13.84 0.71
N PHE A 102 -7.00 -13.86 1.07
CA PHE A 102 -6.58 -13.77 2.47
C PHE A 102 -7.05 -12.48 3.12
N TYR A 103 -6.85 -11.34 2.42
CA TYR A 103 -7.31 -10.06 2.94
C TYR A 103 -8.83 -9.99 3.01
N LEU A 104 -9.55 -10.51 2.00
CA LEU A 104 -11.01 -10.65 2.03
C LEU A 104 -11.47 -11.44 3.27
N VAL A 105 -10.83 -12.59 3.55
CA VAL A 105 -11.18 -13.41 4.71
C VAL A 105 -10.87 -12.68 6.01
N LEU A 106 -9.71 -12.03 6.08
CA LEU A 106 -9.32 -11.20 7.22
C LEU A 106 -10.35 -10.10 7.48
N ASP A 107 -10.69 -9.32 6.47
CA ASP A 107 -11.71 -8.26 6.55
C ASP A 107 -13.07 -8.83 7.03
N ARG A 108 -13.51 -9.98 6.48
CA ARG A 108 -14.77 -10.60 6.87
C ARG A 108 -14.76 -11.14 8.30
N ILE A 109 -13.69 -11.83 8.72
CA ILE A 109 -13.54 -12.28 10.12
C ILE A 109 -13.64 -11.08 11.07
N LEU A 110 -13.00 -9.99 10.70
CA LEU A 110 -12.95 -8.78 11.48
C LEU A 110 -14.33 -8.10 11.55
N LEU A 111 -15.12 -8.14 10.48
CA LEU A 111 -16.50 -7.64 10.47
C LEU A 111 -17.47 -8.52 11.27
N PHE A 112 -17.31 -9.85 11.22
CA PHE A 112 -18.20 -10.79 11.91
C PHE A 112 -18.08 -10.82 13.42
N HIS A 113 -16.91 -10.46 13.97
CA HIS A 113 -16.71 -10.37 15.42
C HIS A 113 -17.24 -9.05 16.03
N GLY A 114 -17.86 -8.19 15.22
CA GLY A 114 -18.28 -6.83 15.57
C GLY A 114 -19.58 -6.71 16.37
N ASP A 115 -20.34 -7.78 16.62
CA ASP A 115 -21.59 -7.67 17.39
C ASP A 115 -21.35 -7.55 18.90
N ALA A 116 -20.16 -7.95 19.40
CA ALA A 116 -19.77 -7.89 20.80
C ALA A 116 -18.70 -6.82 21.09
N ALA A 117 -18.02 -6.27 20.10
CA ALA A 117 -16.97 -5.27 20.25
C ALA A 117 -17.35 -3.95 19.57
N PRO A 118 -16.85 -2.79 20.06
CA PRO A 118 -17.06 -1.52 19.36
C PRO A 118 -16.47 -1.60 17.95
N ARG A 119 -17.32 -1.60 16.93
CA ARG A 119 -16.95 -1.77 15.51
C ARG A 119 -15.86 -0.78 15.05
N GLY A 120 -15.89 0.46 15.54
CA GLY A 120 -14.94 1.50 15.14
C GLY A 120 -13.49 1.22 15.57
N PRO A 121 -13.18 0.94 16.83
CA PRO A 121 -11.83 0.62 17.28
C PRO A 121 -11.26 -0.64 16.62
N PHE A 122 -12.10 -1.64 16.37
CA PHE A 122 -11.67 -2.86 15.76
C PHE A 122 -11.29 -2.66 14.27
N ALA A 123 -12.13 -1.99 13.50
CA ALA A 123 -11.82 -1.65 12.12
C ALA A 123 -10.60 -0.73 12.00
N ALA A 124 -10.41 0.20 12.96
CA ALA A 124 -9.19 0.99 13.03
C ALA A 124 -7.94 0.15 13.32
N ALA A 125 -8.04 -0.91 14.15
CA ALA A 125 -6.94 -1.83 14.37
C ALA A 125 -6.52 -2.58 13.10
N VAL A 126 -7.48 -2.90 12.23
CA VAL A 126 -7.21 -3.51 10.91
C VAL A 126 -6.42 -2.56 10.03
N LEU A 127 -6.82 -1.27 9.97
CA LEU A 127 -6.09 -0.25 9.23
C LEU A 127 -4.67 -0.08 9.77
N CYS A 128 -4.49 -0.06 11.10
CA CYS A 128 -3.14 -0.04 11.68
C CYS A 128 -2.30 -1.26 11.30
N LEU A 129 -2.91 -2.46 11.24
CA LEU A 129 -2.21 -3.66 10.76
C LEU A 129 -1.84 -3.53 9.28
N HIS A 130 -2.74 -2.98 8.45
CA HIS A 130 -2.46 -2.68 7.06
C HIS A 130 -1.26 -1.74 6.93
N SER A 131 -1.28 -0.59 7.59
CA SER A 131 -0.18 0.39 7.57
C SER A 131 1.14 -0.20 8.09
N LEU A 132 1.10 -1.14 9.05
CA LEU A 132 2.27 -1.90 9.47
C LEU A 132 2.85 -2.75 8.32
N LEU A 133 1.98 -3.43 7.58
CA LEU A 133 2.37 -4.24 6.43
C LEU A 133 2.94 -3.38 5.29
N ASP A 134 2.42 -2.18 5.08
CA ASP A 134 2.98 -1.23 4.11
C ASP A 134 4.39 -0.79 4.47
N GLY A 135 4.64 -0.52 5.75
CA GLY A 135 5.99 -0.25 6.22
C GLY A 135 6.94 -1.44 6.01
N ILE A 136 6.46 -2.66 6.25
CA ILE A 136 7.23 -3.88 5.95
C ILE A 136 7.48 -3.98 4.44
N ALA A 137 6.47 -3.72 3.60
CA ALA A 137 6.61 -3.75 2.15
C ALA A 137 7.67 -2.76 1.67
N ILE A 138 7.67 -1.51 2.17
CA ILE A 138 8.72 -0.52 1.88
C ILE A 138 10.10 -1.07 2.24
N GLY A 139 10.27 -1.53 3.48
CA GLY A 139 11.57 -2.02 3.95
C GLY A 139 12.09 -3.20 3.15
N LEU A 140 11.21 -4.17 2.81
CA LEU A 140 11.54 -5.32 1.98
C LEU A 140 11.83 -4.93 0.52
N ALA A 141 11.08 -3.97 -0.03
CA ALA A 141 11.32 -3.46 -1.38
C ALA A 141 12.71 -2.82 -1.49
N PHE A 142 13.14 -2.06 -0.48
CA PHE A 142 14.51 -1.55 -0.40
C PHE A 142 15.56 -2.66 -0.23
N GLN A 143 15.21 -3.80 0.32
CA GLN A 143 16.11 -4.96 0.34
C GLN A 143 16.34 -5.55 -1.06
N ALA A 144 15.39 -5.41 -1.97
CA ALA A 144 15.56 -5.84 -3.35
C ALA A 144 16.41 -4.87 -4.17
N SER A 145 15.97 -3.63 -4.26
CA SER A 145 16.73 -2.54 -4.86
C SER A 145 16.21 -1.17 -4.37
N PRO A 146 17.06 -0.12 -4.40
CA PRO A 146 16.61 1.24 -4.10
C PRO A 146 15.47 1.71 -5.00
N GLU A 147 15.49 1.36 -6.28
CA GLU A 147 14.49 1.75 -7.28
C GLU A 147 13.12 1.19 -6.91
N VAL A 148 13.02 -0.11 -6.65
CA VAL A 148 11.79 -0.77 -6.21
C VAL A 148 11.33 -0.19 -4.88
N GLY A 149 12.26 0.05 -3.94
CA GLY A 149 11.95 0.67 -2.66
C GLY A 149 11.33 2.07 -2.79
N ILE A 150 11.85 2.91 -3.69
CA ILE A 150 11.31 4.25 -3.95
C ILE A 150 9.90 4.18 -4.55
N VAL A 151 9.68 3.30 -5.53
CA VAL A 151 8.36 3.16 -6.16
C VAL A 151 7.32 2.70 -5.15
N VAL A 152 7.62 1.65 -4.36
CA VAL A 152 6.72 1.20 -3.29
C VAL A 152 6.49 2.28 -2.24
N ALA A 153 7.52 3.04 -1.86
CA ALA A 153 7.37 4.14 -0.91
C ALA A 153 6.46 5.26 -1.42
N ILE A 154 6.58 5.65 -2.71
CA ILE A 154 5.68 6.64 -3.32
C ILE A 154 4.25 6.15 -3.33
N ALA A 155 4.08 4.89 -3.63
CA ALA A 155 2.79 4.22 -3.59
C ALA A 155 2.13 4.31 -2.23
N VAL A 156 2.85 3.88 -1.20
CA VAL A 156 2.40 3.92 0.18
C VAL A 156 2.10 5.37 0.59
N LEU A 157 3.01 6.30 0.39
CA LEU A 157 2.81 7.72 0.70
C LEU A 157 1.54 8.31 0.06
N THR A 158 1.18 7.86 -1.15
CA THR A 158 0.01 8.35 -1.87
C THR A 158 -1.30 7.89 -1.23
N HIS A 159 -1.35 6.67 -0.67
CA HIS A 159 -2.58 6.18 -0.03
C HIS A 159 -2.60 6.37 1.49
N ASP A 160 -1.48 6.47 2.17
CA ASP A 160 -1.37 6.74 3.61
C ASP A 160 -2.22 7.95 4.06
N PHE A 161 -2.29 8.98 3.21
CA PHE A 161 -3.15 10.13 3.47
C PHE A 161 -4.63 9.71 3.59
N SER A 162 -5.07 8.79 2.72
CA SER A 162 -6.44 8.26 2.76
C SER A 162 -6.65 7.30 3.91
N ASP A 163 -5.65 6.55 4.32
CA ASP A 163 -5.74 5.65 5.46
C ASP A 163 -5.96 6.43 6.74
N GLY A 164 -5.26 7.56 6.92
CA GLY A 164 -5.53 8.49 8.01
C GLY A 164 -6.98 9.03 7.99
N ILE A 165 -7.52 9.35 6.80
CA ILE A 165 -8.93 9.74 6.65
C ILE A 165 -9.84 8.60 7.08
N ASN A 166 -9.59 7.39 6.57
CA ASN A 166 -10.41 6.21 6.83
C ASN A 166 -10.39 5.83 8.30
N THR A 167 -9.21 5.76 8.92
CA THR A 167 -9.05 5.47 10.36
C THR A 167 -9.82 6.45 11.23
N THR A 168 -9.74 7.74 10.92
CA THR A 168 -10.48 8.77 11.65
C THR A 168 -11.99 8.62 11.44
N ASN A 169 -12.43 8.45 10.19
CA ASN A 169 -13.84 8.36 9.85
C ASN A 169 -14.51 7.12 10.43
N ILE A 170 -13.85 5.95 10.37
CA ILE A 170 -14.45 4.70 10.82
C ILE A 170 -14.70 4.72 12.33
N VAL A 171 -13.80 5.34 13.10
CA VAL A 171 -14.00 5.51 14.55
C VAL A 171 -15.17 6.47 14.82
N LEU A 172 -15.24 7.61 14.11
CA LEU A 172 -16.29 8.61 14.33
C LEU A 172 -17.66 8.12 13.86
N LYS A 173 -17.75 7.43 12.73
CA LYS A 173 -19.03 6.84 12.23
C LYS A 173 -19.58 5.78 13.20
N ASN A 174 -18.73 5.08 13.92
CA ASN A 174 -19.12 4.08 14.91
C ASN A 174 -19.22 4.65 16.34
N GLN A 175 -19.64 5.90 16.47
CA GLN A 175 -19.90 6.59 17.74
C GLN A 175 -18.67 6.77 18.63
N GLY A 176 -17.47 6.60 18.11
CA GLY A 176 -16.22 6.88 18.81
C GLY A 176 -16.05 8.39 19.07
N SER A 177 -15.39 8.72 20.19
CA SER A 177 -15.04 10.11 20.50
C SER A 177 -13.92 10.63 19.60
N ARG A 178 -13.81 11.95 19.47
CA ARG A 178 -12.69 12.60 18.78
C ARG A 178 -11.33 12.20 19.40
N SER A 179 -11.26 12.03 20.71
CA SER A 179 -10.05 11.58 21.40
C SER A 179 -9.70 10.14 21.03
N THR A 180 -10.71 9.27 20.91
CA THR A 180 -10.50 7.88 20.44
C THR A 180 -10.02 7.85 19.00
N ALA A 181 -10.61 8.66 18.12
CA ALA A 181 -10.19 8.76 16.73
C ALA A 181 -8.73 9.24 16.60
N LEU A 182 -8.32 10.24 17.40
CA LEU A 182 -6.94 10.71 17.42
C LEU A 182 -5.95 9.66 17.92
N ARG A 183 -6.32 8.85 18.91
CA ARG A 183 -5.46 7.75 19.40
C ARG A 183 -5.24 6.70 18.32
N TRP A 184 -6.30 6.28 17.64
CA TRP A 184 -6.20 5.33 16.54
C TRP A 184 -5.43 5.89 15.36
N LEU A 185 -5.67 7.15 15.00
CA LEU A 185 -4.90 7.84 13.97
C LEU A 185 -3.40 7.87 14.29
N LEU A 186 -3.03 8.13 15.54
CA LEU A 186 -1.63 8.13 15.95
C LEU A 186 -1.01 6.73 15.87
N LEU A 187 -1.75 5.69 16.29
CA LEU A 187 -1.30 4.30 16.14
C LEU A 187 -1.11 3.93 14.67
N ASP A 188 -2.05 4.32 13.82
CA ASP A 188 -2.01 4.11 12.39
C ASP A 188 -0.81 4.81 11.75
N ALA A 189 -0.57 6.08 12.06
CA ALA A 189 0.56 6.84 11.55
C ALA A 189 1.93 6.28 12.00
N VAL A 190 2.02 5.69 13.20
CA VAL A 190 3.26 5.08 13.71
C VAL A 190 3.48 3.67 13.13
N ALA A 191 2.43 2.98 12.73
CA ALA A 191 2.50 1.60 12.26
C ALA A 191 3.49 1.38 11.10
N PRO A 192 3.49 2.18 10.01
CA PRO A 192 4.45 2.00 8.91
C PRO A 192 5.89 2.26 9.36
N VAL A 193 6.12 3.18 10.30
CA VAL A 193 7.46 3.42 10.87
C VAL A 193 7.99 2.16 11.56
N ILE A 194 7.13 1.51 12.36
CA ILE A 194 7.46 0.23 13.01
C ILE A 194 7.68 -0.86 11.97
N GLY A 195 6.84 -0.90 10.92
CA GLY A 195 6.96 -1.83 9.80
C GLY A 195 8.34 -1.72 9.13
N VAL A 196 8.73 -0.53 8.70
CA VAL A 196 10.07 -0.27 8.13
C VAL A 196 11.16 -0.68 9.10
N ALA A 197 11.08 -0.26 10.37
CA ALA A 197 12.09 -0.59 11.38
C ALA A 197 12.20 -2.10 11.62
N SER A 198 11.11 -2.85 11.55
CA SER A 198 11.12 -4.30 11.75
C SER A 198 11.97 -5.02 10.70
N THR A 199 12.05 -4.51 9.47
CA THR A 199 12.82 -5.13 8.38
C THR A 199 14.34 -5.07 8.56
N TYR A 200 14.83 -4.35 9.56
CA TYR A 200 16.25 -4.42 9.96
C TYR A 200 16.58 -5.73 10.67
N PHE A 201 15.60 -6.44 11.22
CA PHE A 201 15.80 -7.67 11.99
C PHE A 201 15.68 -8.94 11.16
N PHE A 202 15.18 -8.85 9.92
CA PHE A 202 15.06 -9.99 9.03
C PHE A 202 15.31 -9.61 7.57
N THR A 203 15.76 -10.59 6.79
CA THR A 203 15.93 -10.46 5.33
C THR A 203 15.13 -11.56 4.66
N LEU A 204 14.54 -11.25 3.50
CA LEU A 204 13.89 -12.26 2.68
C LEU A 204 14.92 -12.94 1.76
N PRO A 205 14.89 -14.29 1.67
CA PRO A 205 15.62 -14.96 0.62
C PRO A 205 15.06 -14.54 -0.75
N GLY A 206 15.95 -14.38 -1.75
CA GLY A 206 15.54 -13.94 -3.08
C GLY A 206 14.47 -14.82 -3.73
N THR A 207 14.36 -16.08 -3.32
CA THR A 207 13.32 -17.04 -3.75
C THR A 207 11.91 -16.66 -3.25
N ALA A 208 11.81 -16.01 -2.09
CA ALA A 208 10.53 -15.63 -1.48
C ALA A 208 10.08 -14.23 -1.91
N PHE A 209 10.97 -13.41 -2.45
CA PHE A 209 10.70 -11.99 -2.70
C PHE A 209 9.56 -11.79 -3.69
N GLY A 210 9.59 -12.48 -4.85
CA GLY A 210 8.51 -12.41 -5.83
C GLY A 210 7.15 -12.88 -5.29
N THR A 211 7.16 -13.90 -4.41
CA THR A 211 5.95 -14.39 -3.75
C THR A 211 5.36 -13.36 -2.80
N VAL A 212 6.21 -12.69 -2.02
CA VAL A 212 5.78 -11.64 -1.07
C VAL A 212 5.21 -10.44 -1.82
N LEU A 213 5.86 -9.96 -2.88
CA LEU A 213 5.33 -8.88 -3.72
C LEU A 213 3.98 -9.26 -4.35
N ALA A 214 3.82 -10.51 -4.79
CA ALA A 214 2.56 -11.00 -5.33
C ALA A 214 1.42 -10.98 -4.28
N LEU A 215 1.72 -11.39 -3.05
CA LEU A 215 0.76 -11.31 -1.94
C LEU A 215 0.37 -9.86 -1.65
N PHE A 216 1.33 -8.94 -1.58
CA PHE A 216 1.04 -7.52 -1.39
C PHE A 216 0.24 -6.92 -2.54
N ALA A 217 0.53 -7.28 -3.78
CA ALA A 217 -0.30 -6.88 -4.92
C ALA A 217 -1.76 -7.31 -4.73
N GLY A 218 -1.98 -8.53 -4.24
CA GLY A 218 -3.32 -9.02 -3.89
C GLY A 218 -4.00 -8.21 -2.78
N PHE A 219 -3.27 -7.85 -1.72
CA PHE A 219 -3.79 -6.99 -0.65
C PHE A 219 -4.20 -5.62 -1.18
N PHE A 220 -3.34 -4.97 -1.95
CA PHE A 220 -3.62 -3.66 -2.53
C PHE A 220 -4.80 -3.69 -3.50
N LEU A 221 -4.94 -4.76 -4.30
CA LEU A 221 -6.12 -4.93 -5.15
C LEU A 221 -7.41 -5.04 -4.32
N TYR A 222 -7.39 -5.76 -3.20
CA TYR A 222 -8.55 -5.85 -2.32
C TYR A 222 -8.89 -4.48 -1.74
N ILE A 223 -7.91 -3.79 -1.13
CA ILE A 223 -8.10 -2.49 -0.50
C ILE A 223 -8.63 -1.46 -1.51
N GLY A 224 -7.99 -1.34 -2.65
CA GLY A 224 -8.41 -0.39 -3.68
C GLY A 224 -9.82 -0.67 -4.20
N ALA A 225 -10.13 -1.92 -4.53
CA ALA A 225 -11.38 -2.29 -5.17
C ALA A 225 -12.54 -2.50 -4.18
N SER A 226 -12.28 -3.06 -3.00
CA SER A 226 -13.32 -3.49 -2.05
C SER A 226 -13.55 -2.48 -0.92
N ASP A 227 -12.57 -1.67 -0.56
CA ASP A 227 -12.67 -0.70 0.52
C ASP A 227 -12.73 0.73 -0.01
N LEU A 228 -11.69 1.21 -0.70
CA LEU A 228 -11.57 2.61 -1.09
C LEU A 228 -12.58 3.02 -2.17
N ILE A 229 -12.80 2.19 -3.22
CA ILE A 229 -13.80 2.52 -4.25
C ILE A 229 -15.20 2.63 -3.65
N PRO A 230 -15.74 1.60 -2.95
CA PRO A 230 -17.08 1.70 -2.37
C PRO A 230 -17.22 2.88 -1.39
N GLU A 231 -16.24 3.12 -0.52
CA GLU A 231 -16.29 4.23 0.43
C GLU A 231 -16.29 5.59 -0.30
N SER A 232 -15.54 5.72 -1.40
CA SER A 232 -15.53 6.94 -2.21
C SER A 232 -16.89 7.28 -2.85
N TYR A 233 -17.71 6.25 -3.15
CA TYR A 233 -19.05 6.41 -3.74
C TYR A 233 -20.17 6.55 -2.72
N HIS A 234 -19.96 6.16 -1.45
CA HIS A 234 -21.03 6.01 -0.46
C HIS A 234 -21.81 7.31 -0.18
N ALA A 235 -21.13 8.46 -0.15
CA ALA A 235 -21.75 9.73 0.17
C ALA A 235 -22.32 10.47 -1.06
N HIS A 236 -21.66 10.38 -2.21
CA HIS A 236 -22.01 11.09 -3.43
C HIS A 236 -21.57 10.33 -4.68
N PRO A 237 -22.41 9.44 -5.26
CA PRO A 237 -22.10 8.75 -6.50
C PRO A 237 -22.06 9.76 -7.67
N LYS A 238 -20.88 10.36 -7.91
CA LYS A 238 -20.68 11.32 -8.99
C LYS A 238 -19.64 10.76 -9.97
N PHE A 239 -19.85 11.01 -11.24
CA PHE A 239 -18.89 10.71 -12.30
C PHE A 239 -17.47 11.25 -11.98
N LEU A 240 -17.40 12.38 -11.28
CA LEU A 240 -16.14 12.97 -10.84
C LEU A 240 -15.31 12.03 -9.94
N THR A 241 -15.93 11.21 -9.11
CA THR A 241 -15.22 10.21 -8.29
C THR A 241 -14.53 9.18 -9.18
N THR A 242 -15.20 8.69 -10.24
CA THR A 242 -14.58 7.80 -11.22
C THR A 242 -13.40 8.48 -11.92
N VAL A 243 -13.55 9.75 -12.30
CA VAL A 243 -12.46 10.53 -12.91
C VAL A 243 -11.27 10.63 -11.95
N MET A 244 -11.50 10.85 -10.67
CA MET A 244 -10.45 10.88 -9.66
C MET A 244 -9.75 9.53 -9.49
N THR A 245 -10.50 8.41 -9.55
CA THR A 245 -9.91 7.06 -9.52
C THR A 245 -8.99 6.83 -10.73
N LEU A 246 -9.46 7.19 -11.92
CA LEU A 246 -8.63 7.10 -13.13
C LEU A 246 -7.41 8.02 -13.07
N ALA A 247 -7.57 9.22 -12.51
CA ALA A 247 -6.47 10.17 -12.32
C ALA A 247 -5.41 9.61 -11.35
N GLY A 248 -5.83 8.99 -10.25
CA GLY A 248 -4.92 8.33 -9.30
C GLY A 248 -4.09 7.24 -9.97
N ALA A 249 -4.74 6.34 -10.71
CA ALA A 249 -4.05 5.29 -11.45
C ALA A 249 -3.09 5.85 -12.52
N ALA A 250 -3.51 6.90 -13.25
CA ALA A 250 -2.69 7.55 -14.26
C ALA A 250 -1.45 8.25 -13.66
N VAL A 251 -1.62 8.94 -12.54
CA VAL A 251 -0.51 9.61 -11.83
C VAL A 251 0.53 8.59 -11.37
N LEU A 252 0.09 7.47 -10.80
CA LEU A 252 1.00 6.40 -10.39
C LEU A 252 1.70 5.77 -11.59
N TYR A 253 0.98 5.48 -12.66
CA TYR A 253 1.58 4.97 -13.90
C TYR A 253 2.69 5.90 -14.43
N LEU A 254 2.41 7.20 -14.46
CA LEU A 254 3.40 8.20 -14.88
C LEU A 254 4.59 8.28 -13.93
N ALA A 255 4.35 8.28 -12.62
CA ALA A 255 5.41 8.29 -11.60
C ALA A 255 6.34 7.08 -11.75
N ILE A 256 5.77 5.87 -11.86
CA ILE A 256 6.52 4.61 -12.07
C ILE A 256 7.33 4.68 -13.35
N THR A 257 6.74 5.17 -14.45
CA THR A 257 7.43 5.27 -15.75
C THR A 257 8.59 6.27 -15.72
N LEU A 258 8.47 7.36 -14.95
CA LEU A 258 9.51 8.38 -14.82
C LEU A 258 10.66 7.94 -13.90
N ILE A 259 10.38 7.13 -12.88
CA ILE A 259 11.39 6.62 -11.94
C ILE A 259 12.14 5.42 -12.53
N GLY A 260 11.46 4.62 -13.34
CA GLY A 260 12.04 3.42 -13.97
C GLY A 260 12.85 3.70 -15.23
N GLN A 261 13.02 4.97 -15.65
CA GLN A 261 13.93 5.41 -16.71
C GLN A 261 15.29 5.81 -16.16
#